data_049fd23a5264464a293d878b419cf588
#
_entry.id   049fd23a5264464a293d878b419cf588
#
_cell.length_a   1.000
_cell.length_b   1.000
_cell.length_c   1.000
_cell.angle_alpha   90.00
_cell.angle_beta   90.00
_cell.angle_gamma   90.00
#
_symmetry.space_group_name_H-M   'P 1'
#
loop_
_entity.id
_entity.type
_entity.pdbx_description
1 polymer ?
#
loop_
_entity_poly.entity_id
_entity_poly.type
_entity_poly.pdbx_seq_one_letter_code
_entity_poly.pdbx_strand_id
1 'polypeptide(L)'
;MKKNLFVFAVGLLCALAAVGQDDAKVTDVWRLNFLNPGVESEMALTHKTTFSANVGIGYGASHPNLTPYASGWLYMIAPYLDVQYKYLYNRKRRNDKEKNIAFNSGNYLGARMLSRGKAFKSNFTRTRDFDLAIGPVWGLQRAYGKFHLLFSVGPVYYTDLEGNSGFFPVMLELNLGFNVK
;
A
#
# COMPACT_ATOMS: atom_id res chain seq x y z
N MET A 1 10.31 31.37 -0.57
CA MET A 1 9.08 30.55 -0.73
C MET A 1 9.27 29.06 -0.41
N LYS A 2 10.37 28.40 -0.76
CA LYS A 2 10.56 26.93 -0.51
C LYS A 2 10.68 26.54 0.98
N LYS A 3 11.23 27.38 1.84
CA LYS A 3 11.35 27.10 3.30
C LYS A 3 10.01 27.09 4.02
N ASN A 4 9.04 27.91 3.61
CA ASN A 4 7.74 28.00 4.27
C ASN A 4 6.84 26.80 3.92
N LEU A 5 7.02 26.19 2.75
CA LEU A 5 6.27 24.99 2.35
C LEU A 5 6.68 23.75 3.17
N PHE A 6 7.97 23.64 3.49
CA PHE A 6 8.50 22.56 4.32
C PHE A 6 8.02 22.65 5.77
N VAL A 7 8.00 23.86 6.35
CA VAL A 7 7.48 24.11 7.71
C VAL A 7 5.96 23.81 7.77
N PHE A 8 5.21 24.16 6.71
CA PHE A 8 3.78 23.87 6.64
C PHE A 8 3.49 22.36 6.54
N ALA A 9 4.29 21.61 5.78
CA ALA A 9 4.18 20.16 5.66
C ALA A 9 4.53 19.45 6.98
N VAL A 10 5.56 19.88 7.70
CA VAL A 10 5.92 19.35 9.02
C VAL A 10 4.88 19.71 10.07
N GLY A 11 4.32 20.92 10.03
CA GLY A 11 3.23 21.34 10.93
C GLY A 11 1.95 20.54 10.73
N LEU A 12 1.62 20.20 9.49
CA LEU A 12 0.45 19.36 9.17
C LEU A 12 0.61 17.91 9.68
N LEU A 13 1.83 17.38 9.66
CA LEU A 13 2.15 16.06 10.21
C LEU A 13 2.04 16.03 11.76
N CYS A 14 2.40 17.12 12.43
CA CYS A 14 2.31 17.21 13.89
C CYS A 14 0.87 17.44 14.40
N ALA A 15 0.00 18.10 13.64
CA ALA A 15 -1.39 18.35 14.02
C ALA A 15 -2.26 17.08 14.05
N LEU A 16 -1.80 15.98 13.46
CA LEU A 16 -2.50 14.68 13.48
C LEU A 16 -2.28 13.89 14.79
N ALA A 17 -1.49 14.40 15.72
CA ALA A 17 -1.15 13.73 16.97
C ALA A 17 -2.08 14.07 18.16
N ALA A 18 -3.21 14.76 17.95
CA ALA A 18 -4.14 15.10 19.02
C ALA A 18 -4.96 13.87 19.47
N VAL A 19 -4.67 13.43 20.66
CA VAL A 19 -5.08 12.20 21.33
C VAL A 19 -6.47 12.28 21.91
N GLY A 20 -7.35 11.34 21.52
CA GLY A 20 -8.46 10.86 22.35
C GLY A 20 -8.16 9.43 22.80
N GLN A 21 -8.41 9.07 24.03
CA GLN A 21 -8.44 7.68 24.47
C GLN A 21 -9.49 6.94 23.62
N ASP A 22 -9.02 6.05 22.76
CA ASP A 22 -9.88 5.33 21.81
C ASP A 22 -9.60 3.84 21.97
N ASP A 23 -10.59 3.06 22.43
CA ASP A 23 -10.50 1.60 22.58
C ASP A 23 -10.22 0.88 21.24
N ALA A 24 -10.35 1.60 20.14
CA ALA A 24 -10.12 1.12 18.79
C ALA A 24 -8.66 1.28 18.30
N LYS A 25 -7.67 1.06 19.17
CA LYS A 25 -6.24 1.17 18.81
C LYS A 25 -5.83 0.16 17.75
N VAL A 26 -4.89 0.57 16.88
CA VAL A 26 -4.20 -0.35 15.97
C VAL A 26 -3.18 -1.18 16.77
N THR A 27 -2.82 -2.35 16.22
CA THR A 27 -1.88 -3.29 16.82
C THR A 27 -0.86 -3.74 15.78
N ASP A 28 0.25 -4.29 16.25
CA ASP A 28 1.20 -4.96 15.37
C ASP A 28 0.58 -6.24 14.82
N VAL A 29 0.76 -6.46 13.53
CA VAL A 29 0.19 -7.61 12.81
C VAL A 29 1.21 -8.19 11.85
N TRP A 30 1.33 -9.52 11.83
CA TRP A 30 2.06 -10.26 10.82
C TRP A 30 1.09 -11.01 9.92
N ARG A 31 1.38 -11.03 8.61
CA ARG A 31 0.55 -11.68 7.61
C ARG A 31 1.38 -12.52 6.65
N LEU A 32 0.77 -13.63 6.23
CA LEU A 32 1.24 -14.43 5.09
C LEU A 32 0.26 -14.23 3.94
N ASN A 33 0.73 -13.58 2.89
CA ASN A 33 -0.07 -13.27 1.72
C ASN A 33 0.10 -14.37 0.67
N PHE A 34 -0.98 -14.76 -0.01
CA PHE A 34 -0.94 -15.83 -1.01
C PHE A 34 -1.34 -15.37 -2.42
N LEU A 35 -2.11 -14.31 -2.57
CA LEU A 35 -2.42 -13.77 -3.91
C LEU A 35 -1.18 -13.09 -4.52
N ASN A 36 -0.47 -12.29 -3.75
CA ASN A 36 0.91 -11.86 -4.00
C ASN A 36 1.76 -12.52 -2.92
N PRO A 37 2.31 -13.73 -3.18
CA PRO A 37 3.01 -14.51 -2.16
C PRO A 37 4.09 -13.72 -1.46
N GLY A 38 3.95 -13.55 -0.15
CA GLY A 38 4.87 -12.72 0.62
C GLY A 38 4.55 -12.68 2.11
N VAL A 39 5.45 -12.04 2.83
CA VAL A 39 5.34 -11.80 4.27
C VAL A 39 5.21 -10.31 4.52
N GLU A 40 4.17 -9.92 5.23
CA GLU A 40 3.90 -8.55 5.63
C GLU A 40 4.01 -8.39 7.14
N SER A 41 4.74 -7.35 7.56
CA SER A 41 4.74 -6.83 8.92
C SER A 41 4.06 -5.47 8.93
N GLU A 42 3.01 -5.30 9.71
CA GLU A 42 2.35 -4.02 9.94
C GLU A 42 2.55 -3.62 11.40
N MET A 43 3.25 -2.50 11.63
CA MET A 43 3.59 -1.97 12.95
C MET A 43 2.68 -0.79 13.30
N ALA A 44 2.18 -0.75 14.51
CA ALA A 44 1.43 0.38 15.05
C ALA A 44 2.38 1.54 15.36
N LEU A 45 2.14 2.71 14.75
CA LEU A 45 2.91 3.94 15.04
C LEU A 45 2.18 4.83 16.04
N THR A 46 0.88 4.96 15.89
CA THR A 46 0.00 5.70 16.80
C THR A 46 -1.30 4.92 16.98
N HIS A 47 -2.27 5.49 17.68
CA HIS A 47 -3.58 4.84 17.86
C HIS A 47 -4.35 4.60 16.54
N LYS A 48 -4.03 5.33 15.46
CA LYS A 48 -4.76 5.29 14.18
C LYS A 48 -3.85 5.10 12.98
N THR A 49 -2.54 5.08 13.16
CA THR A 49 -1.58 4.97 12.06
C THR A 49 -0.73 3.74 12.18
N THR A 50 -0.48 3.13 11.04
CA THR A 50 0.43 1.98 10.93
C THR A 50 1.44 2.21 9.82
N PHE A 51 2.55 1.51 9.93
CA PHE A 51 3.54 1.34 8.88
C PHE A 51 3.62 -0.13 8.54
N SER A 52 3.48 -0.49 7.27
CA SER A 52 3.63 -1.87 6.83
C SER A 52 4.73 -2.02 5.80
N ALA A 53 5.41 -3.16 5.87
CA ALA A 53 6.38 -3.61 4.88
C ALA A 53 6.01 -5.04 4.47
N ASN A 54 5.84 -5.26 3.17
CA ASN A 54 5.51 -6.55 2.58
C ASN A 54 6.57 -6.90 1.53
N VAL A 55 7.17 -8.06 1.66
CA VAL A 55 8.20 -8.57 0.76
C VAL A 55 7.77 -9.93 0.21
N GLY A 56 7.95 -10.13 -1.09
CA GLY A 56 7.53 -11.37 -1.72
C GLY A 56 7.75 -11.39 -3.23
N ILE A 57 6.97 -12.24 -3.91
CA ILE A 57 6.92 -12.37 -5.36
C ILE A 57 5.54 -11.93 -5.82
N GLY A 58 5.46 -10.87 -6.61
CA GLY A 58 4.20 -10.25 -7.02
C GLY A 58 3.93 -10.36 -8.50
N TYR A 59 2.65 -10.27 -8.82
CA TYR A 59 2.16 -10.14 -10.18
C TYR A 59 1.91 -8.66 -10.49
N GLY A 60 2.39 -8.20 -11.64
CA GLY A 60 2.00 -6.93 -12.23
C GLY A 60 1.25 -7.18 -13.52
N ALA A 61 0.12 -6.54 -13.71
CA ALA A 61 -0.62 -6.56 -14.97
C ALA A 61 -1.11 -5.16 -15.33
N SER A 62 -1.15 -4.85 -16.62
CA SER A 62 -1.67 -3.59 -17.14
C SER A 62 -2.52 -3.84 -18.38
N HIS A 63 -3.58 -3.07 -18.54
CA HIS A 63 -4.43 -3.12 -19.74
C HIS A 63 -3.90 -2.20 -20.83
N PRO A 64 -4.00 -2.54 -22.12
CA PRO A 64 -3.49 -1.73 -23.24
C PRO A 64 -3.99 -0.28 -23.26
N ASN A 65 -5.25 -0.06 -22.89
CA ASN A 65 -5.83 1.29 -22.83
C ASN A 65 -5.21 2.20 -21.76
N LEU A 66 -4.46 1.62 -20.81
CA LEU A 66 -3.75 2.33 -19.76
C LEU A 66 -2.24 2.46 -20.07
N THR A 67 -1.79 1.84 -21.18
CA THR A 67 -0.37 1.81 -21.55
C THR A 67 -0.23 2.22 -23.01
N PRO A 68 0.17 3.46 -23.33
CA PRO A 68 0.13 4.00 -24.69
C PRO A 68 1.03 3.31 -25.72
N TYR A 69 1.91 2.40 -25.30
CA TYR A 69 2.94 1.78 -26.16
C TYR A 69 2.84 0.27 -26.31
N ALA A 70 1.75 -0.37 -25.88
CA ALA A 70 1.64 -1.82 -25.96
C ALA A 70 0.28 -2.29 -26.45
N SER A 71 0.27 -3.34 -27.31
CA SER A 71 -0.92 -4.09 -27.67
C SER A 71 -1.06 -5.33 -26.78
N GLY A 72 -2.25 -5.54 -26.19
CA GLY A 72 -2.55 -6.71 -25.38
C GLY A 72 -2.26 -6.53 -23.88
N TRP A 73 -2.56 -7.55 -23.10
CA TRP A 73 -2.30 -7.56 -21.66
C TRP A 73 -0.81 -7.65 -21.38
N LEU A 74 -0.28 -6.66 -20.66
CA LEU A 74 1.08 -6.71 -20.13
C LEU A 74 1.05 -7.40 -18.78
N TYR A 75 1.97 -8.34 -18.57
CA TYR A 75 2.14 -8.98 -17.27
C TYR A 75 3.63 -9.20 -16.94
N MET A 76 3.91 -9.22 -15.66
CA MET A 76 5.22 -9.58 -15.13
C MET A 76 5.10 -10.28 -13.78
N ILE A 77 6.08 -11.13 -13.47
CA ILE A 77 6.29 -11.75 -12.17
C ILE A 77 7.66 -11.32 -11.69
N ALA A 78 7.72 -10.65 -10.56
CA ALA A 78 8.96 -10.08 -10.02
C ALA A 78 8.98 -10.11 -8.49
N PRO A 79 10.16 -10.14 -7.86
CA PRO A 79 10.29 -9.86 -6.43
C PRO A 79 9.87 -8.41 -6.17
N TYR A 80 9.23 -8.18 -5.04
CA TYR A 80 8.79 -6.84 -4.67
C TYR A 80 9.04 -6.53 -3.18
N LEU A 81 9.15 -5.24 -2.92
CA LEU A 81 9.04 -4.64 -1.60
C LEU A 81 7.93 -3.58 -1.68
N ASP A 82 6.89 -3.73 -0.89
CA ASP A 82 5.77 -2.81 -0.78
C ASP A 82 5.74 -2.22 0.62
N VAL A 83 5.86 -0.92 0.70
CA VAL A 83 5.87 -0.18 1.97
C VAL A 83 4.70 0.78 1.97
N GLN A 84 3.92 0.78 3.05
CA GLN A 84 2.77 1.65 3.18
C GLN A 84 2.73 2.32 4.55
N TYR A 85 2.45 3.62 4.54
CA TYR A 85 1.99 4.35 5.71
C TYR A 85 0.47 4.49 5.60
N LYS A 86 -0.26 4.06 6.63
CA LYS A 86 -1.74 3.98 6.62
C LYS A 86 -2.31 4.78 7.79
N TYR A 87 -3.28 5.64 7.52
CA TYR A 87 -4.13 6.30 8.52
C TYR A 87 -5.53 5.69 8.50
N LEU A 88 -5.86 4.90 9.50
CA LEU A 88 -7.13 4.18 9.61
C LEU A 88 -8.21 5.09 10.23
N TYR A 89 -8.87 5.87 9.41
CA TYR A 89 -9.75 6.95 9.84
C TYR A 89 -11.11 6.52 10.39
N ASN A 90 -11.58 5.32 10.07
CA ASN A 90 -12.95 4.90 10.40
C ASN A 90 -13.04 3.84 11.51
N ARG A 91 -11.94 3.52 12.20
CA ARG A 91 -11.91 2.45 13.22
C ARG A 91 -12.87 2.71 14.37
N LYS A 92 -12.88 3.94 14.94
CA LYS A 92 -13.82 4.31 16.01
C LYS A 92 -15.25 4.08 15.57
N ARG A 93 -15.68 4.63 14.42
CA ARG A 93 -17.04 4.45 13.89
C ARG A 93 -17.39 2.97 13.63
N ARG A 94 -16.39 2.13 13.30
CA ARG A 94 -16.60 0.69 13.15
C ARG A 94 -16.84 0.03 14.49
N ASN A 95 -16.04 0.38 15.50
CA ASN A 95 -16.18 -0.12 16.87
C ASN A 95 -17.53 0.26 17.46
N ASP A 96 -17.93 1.53 17.34
CA ASP A 96 -19.24 2.04 17.80
C ASP A 96 -20.43 1.32 17.13
N LYS A 97 -20.21 0.70 15.98
CA LYS A 97 -21.20 -0.10 15.23
C LYS A 97 -20.98 -1.60 15.36
N GLU A 98 -20.20 -2.04 16.34
CA GLU A 98 -19.88 -3.45 16.62
C GLU A 98 -19.29 -4.20 15.39
N LYS A 99 -18.68 -3.47 14.45
CA LYS A 99 -18.01 -4.06 13.30
C LYS A 99 -16.60 -4.49 13.64
N ASN A 100 -16.20 -5.62 13.10
CA ASN A 100 -14.84 -6.16 13.31
C ASN A 100 -13.75 -5.11 13.05
N ILE A 101 -12.90 -4.85 14.05
CA ILE A 101 -11.72 -4.00 14.00
C ILE A 101 -10.41 -4.78 14.22
N ALA A 102 -10.51 -6.11 14.43
CA ALA A 102 -9.35 -6.98 14.64
C ALA A 102 -8.37 -6.89 13.46
N PHE A 103 -7.08 -7.13 13.75
CA PHE A 103 -6.00 -7.10 12.76
C PHE A 103 -6.00 -5.83 11.90
N ASN A 104 -6.26 -4.70 12.56
CA ASN A 104 -6.35 -3.38 11.93
C ASN A 104 -7.43 -3.26 10.83
N SER A 105 -8.54 -4.01 10.96
CA SER A 105 -9.67 -3.88 10.02
C SER A 105 -10.22 -2.47 10.02
N GLY A 106 -10.20 -1.82 8.86
CA GLY A 106 -10.63 -0.44 8.68
C GLY A 106 -10.48 0.02 7.22
N ASN A 107 -10.97 1.24 6.95
CA ASN A 107 -10.59 1.97 5.75
C ASN A 107 -9.45 2.91 6.11
N TYR A 108 -8.58 3.18 5.16
CA TYR A 108 -7.43 4.02 5.38
C TYR A 108 -7.16 4.97 4.20
N LEU A 109 -6.49 6.05 4.51
CA LEU A 109 -5.75 6.88 3.58
C LEU A 109 -4.27 6.64 3.86
N GLY A 110 -3.45 6.61 2.82
CA GLY A 110 -2.04 6.33 3.01
C GLY A 110 -1.14 6.82 1.90
N ALA A 111 0.14 6.60 2.10
CA ALA A 111 1.17 6.69 1.08
C ALA A 111 1.74 5.29 0.86
N ARG A 112 1.91 4.92 -0.38
CA ARG A 112 2.46 3.62 -0.80
C ARG A 112 3.71 3.82 -1.62
N MET A 113 4.70 2.99 -1.38
CA MET A 113 5.91 2.85 -2.18
C MET A 113 6.06 1.37 -2.53
N LEU A 114 6.01 1.07 -3.82
CA LEU A 114 6.21 -0.27 -4.36
C LEU A 114 7.47 -0.28 -5.19
N SER A 115 8.43 -1.11 -4.82
CA SER A 115 9.64 -1.39 -5.57
C SER A 115 9.59 -2.81 -6.12
N ARG A 116 10.02 -2.98 -7.37
CA ARG A 116 10.14 -4.29 -8.01
C ARG A 116 11.56 -4.49 -8.51
N GLY A 117 12.06 -5.69 -8.32
CA GLY A 117 13.35 -6.12 -8.83
C GLY A 117 13.26 -6.74 -10.22
N LYS A 118 14.30 -7.49 -10.59
CA LYS A 118 14.40 -8.22 -11.85
C LYS A 118 13.24 -9.19 -12.02
N ALA A 119 12.51 -9.07 -13.13
CA ALA A 119 11.40 -9.98 -13.42
C ALA A 119 11.89 -11.39 -13.71
N PHE A 120 11.25 -12.38 -13.09
CA PHE A 120 11.44 -13.79 -13.42
C PHE A 120 10.79 -14.14 -14.77
N LYS A 121 9.65 -13.49 -15.05
CA LYS A 121 8.89 -13.64 -16.29
C LYS A 121 8.14 -12.35 -16.61
N SER A 122 8.18 -11.96 -17.88
CA SER A 122 7.38 -10.87 -18.42
C SER A 122 7.09 -11.11 -19.90
N ASN A 123 6.01 -10.54 -20.43
CA ASN A 123 5.70 -10.56 -21.86
C ASN A 123 6.06 -9.24 -22.55
N PHE A 124 6.80 -8.37 -21.88
CA PHE A 124 7.32 -7.13 -22.44
C PHE A 124 8.77 -6.91 -21.99
N THR A 125 9.51 -6.13 -22.78
CA THR A 125 10.88 -5.77 -22.43
C THR A 125 10.87 -4.61 -21.45
N ARG A 126 11.50 -4.81 -20.30
CA ARG A 126 11.81 -3.73 -19.35
C ARG A 126 13.14 -3.11 -19.72
N THR A 127 13.22 -1.79 -19.63
CA THR A 127 14.47 -1.06 -19.86
C THR A 127 15.47 -1.35 -18.74
N ARG A 128 14.99 -1.60 -17.54
CA ARG A 128 15.79 -1.88 -16.33
C ARG A 128 15.18 -2.99 -15.48
N ASP A 129 16.05 -3.59 -14.67
CA ASP A 129 15.66 -4.64 -13.72
C ASP A 129 14.98 -4.11 -12.46
N PHE A 130 15.00 -2.79 -12.23
CA PHE A 130 14.42 -2.16 -11.05
C PHE A 130 13.43 -1.08 -11.43
N ASP A 131 12.32 -0.99 -10.72
CA ASP A 131 11.37 0.12 -10.79
C ASP A 131 10.83 0.47 -9.41
N LEU A 132 10.39 1.71 -9.30
CA LEU A 132 9.79 2.28 -8.11
C LEU A 132 8.49 2.97 -8.49
N ALA A 133 7.42 2.70 -7.75
CA ALA A 133 6.15 3.41 -7.84
C ALA A 133 5.79 3.99 -6.47
N ILE A 134 5.46 5.28 -6.41
CA ILE A 134 5.09 5.97 -5.18
C ILE A 134 3.85 6.81 -5.40
N GLY A 135 2.95 6.82 -4.44
CA GLY A 135 1.75 7.64 -4.52
C GLY A 135 0.83 7.55 -3.31
N PRO A 136 -0.15 8.45 -3.22
CA PRO A 136 -1.21 8.36 -2.23
C PRO A 136 -2.16 7.22 -2.60
N VAL A 137 -2.73 6.58 -1.57
CA VAL A 137 -3.71 5.51 -1.75
C VAL A 137 -4.88 5.69 -0.79
N TRP A 138 -6.06 5.34 -1.26
CA TRP A 138 -7.19 4.99 -0.42
C TRP A 138 -7.35 3.48 -0.42
N GLY A 139 -7.62 2.91 0.75
CA GLY A 139 -7.78 1.46 0.82
C GLY A 139 -8.70 1.01 1.94
N LEU A 140 -8.96 -0.27 1.92
CA LEU A 140 -9.62 -0.99 2.97
C LEU A 140 -8.88 -2.29 3.28
N GLN A 141 -8.82 -2.61 4.56
CA GLN A 141 -8.38 -3.93 5.00
C GLN A 141 -9.42 -4.55 5.92
N ARG A 142 -9.60 -5.87 5.82
CA ARG A 142 -10.60 -6.63 6.55
C ARG A 142 -10.02 -7.95 7.04
N ALA A 143 -10.42 -8.31 8.24
CA ALA A 143 -10.17 -9.64 8.79
C ALA A 143 -11.49 -10.40 8.94
N TYR A 144 -11.50 -11.64 8.48
CA TYR A 144 -12.58 -12.62 8.65
C TYR A 144 -11.97 -13.83 9.37
N GLY A 145 -12.02 -13.80 10.72
CA GLY A 145 -11.18 -14.67 11.51
C GLY A 145 -9.71 -14.42 11.24
N LYS A 146 -8.98 -15.43 10.83
CA LYS A 146 -7.56 -15.29 10.42
C LYS A 146 -7.38 -14.83 8.96
N PHE A 147 -8.42 -14.92 8.13
CA PHE A 147 -8.32 -14.51 6.73
C PHE A 147 -8.18 -13.00 6.62
N HIS A 148 -7.27 -12.55 5.77
CA HIS A 148 -6.99 -11.15 5.49
C HIS A 148 -7.34 -10.79 4.06
N LEU A 149 -8.01 -9.65 3.88
CA LEU A 149 -8.27 -9.01 2.60
C LEU A 149 -7.80 -7.56 2.67
N LEU A 150 -6.99 -7.16 1.72
CA LEU A 150 -6.60 -5.77 1.49
C LEU A 150 -6.93 -5.39 0.05
N PHE A 151 -7.54 -4.22 -0.11
CA PHE A 151 -7.74 -3.57 -1.38
C PHE A 151 -7.30 -2.12 -1.26
N SER A 152 -6.55 -1.63 -2.25
CA SER A 152 -6.23 -0.22 -2.35
C SER A 152 -6.27 0.31 -3.78
N VAL A 153 -6.46 1.61 -3.90
CA VAL A 153 -6.50 2.33 -5.16
C VAL A 153 -5.88 3.71 -4.99
N GLY A 154 -5.12 4.15 -5.97
CA GLY A 154 -4.57 5.50 -6.00
C GLY A 154 -3.72 5.77 -7.23
N PRO A 155 -3.45 7.04 -7.53
CA PRO A 155 -2.49 7.41 -8.54
C PRO A 155 -1.07 7.16 -8.06
N VAL A 156 -0.17 6.84 -8.98
CA VAL A 156 1.25 6.65 -8.68
C VAL A 156 2.13 7.36 -9.68
N TYR A 157 3.25 7.86 -9.21
CA TYR A 157 4.39 8.24 -10.01
C TYR A 157 5.36 7.06 -10.01
N TYR A 158 5.77 6.61 -11.18
CA TYR A 158 6.75 5.55 -11.33
C TYR A 158 8.05 6.05 -11.95
N THR A 159 9.15 5.41 -11.62
CA THR A 159 10.47 5.69 -12.17
C THR A 159 11.36 4.45 -12.14
N ASP A 160 12.24 4.32 -13.12
CA ASP A 160 13.34 3.33 -13.13
C ASP A 160 14.64 3.89 -12.54
N LEU A 161 14.61 5.12 -12.01
CA LEU A 161 15.73 5.89 -11.45
C LEU A 161 16.84 6.25 -12.45
N GLU A 162 16.67 5.99 -13.75
CA GLU A 162 17.67 6.24 -14.79
C GLU A 162 17.13 7.09 -15.96
N GLY A 163 15.98 7.74 -15.75
CA GLY A 163 15.42 8.70 -16.69
C GLY A 163 14.03 8.37 -17.21
N ASN A 164 13.58 7.11 -17.15
CA ASN A 164 12.19 6.80 -17.48
C ASN A 164 11.32 6.99 -16.25
N SER A 165 10.35 7.85 -16.37
CA SER A 165 9.38 8.11 -15.31
C SER A 165 8.07 8.57 -15.90
N GLY A 166 7.00 8.40 -15.14
CA GLY A 166 5.70 8.81 -15.58
C GLY A 166 4.64 8.74 -14.49
N PHE A 167 3.49 9.28 -14.80
CA PHE A 167 2.32 9.27 -13.93
C PHE A 167 1.34 8.21 -14.42
N PHE A 168 0.91 7.34 -13.51
CA PHE A 168 -0.14 6.37 -13.77
C PHE A 168 -1.36 6.71 -12.92
N PRO A 169 -2.51 7.05 -13.53
CA PRO A 169 -3.63 7.66 -12.82
C PRO A 169 -4.33 6.71 -11.85
N VAL A 170 -4.33 5.41 -12.13
CA VAL A 170 -5.04 4.41 -11.31
C VAL A 170 -4.23 3.15 -11.16
N MET A 171 -3.61 2.97 -10.01
CA MET A 171 -3.00 1.71 -9.60
C MET A 171 -3.93 1.02 -8.60
N LEU A 172 -4.22 -0.24 -8.86
CA LEU A 172 -5.00 -1.10 -7.98
C LEU A 172 -4.09 -2.08 -7.26
N GLU A 173 -4.45 -2.39 -6.02
CA GLU A 173 -3.87 -3.47 -5.26
C GLU A 173 -4.98 -4.35 -4.70
N LEU A 174 -4.84 -5.63 -4.86
CA LEU A 174 -5.63 -6.64 -4.15
C LEU A 174 -4.67 -7.63 -3.52
N ASN A 175 -4.80 -7.83 -2.23
CA ASN A 175 -4.03 -8.83 -1.52
C ASN A 175 -4.91 -9.67 -0.63
N LEU A 176 -4.65 -10.96 -0.62
CA LEU A 176 -5.33 -11.97 0.19
C LEU A 176 -4.29 -12.75 0.97
N GLY A 177 -4.60 -13.04 2.24
CA GLY A 177 -3.64 -13.71 3.10
C GLY A 177 -4.26 -14.19 4.41
N PHE A 178 -3.38 -14.52 5.34
CA PHE A 178 -3.74 -14.91 6.69
C PHE A 178 -2.99 -14.07 7.72
N ASN A 179 -3.73 -13.58 8.72
CA ASN A 179 -3.15 -12.96 9.89
C ASN A 179 -2.54 -14.05 10.79
N VAL A 180 -1.26 -13.94 11.10
CA VAL A 180 -0.52 -14.91 11.92
C VAL A 180 -0.49 -14.47 13.37
N LYS A 181 -0.32 -13.13 13.58
CA LYS A 181 -0.28 -12.48 14.89
C LYS A 181 -0.89 -11.11 14.80
#